data_c0ee35ba2308998702e5caa1b9b789ae
#
_entry.id   c0ee35ba2308998702e5caa1b9b789ae
#
_cell.length_a   1.000
_cell.length_b   1.000
_cell.length_c   1.000
_cell.angle_alpha   90.00
_cell.angle_beta   90.00
_cell.angle_gamma   90.00
#
_symmetry.space_group_name_H-M   'P 1'
#
loop_
_entity.id
_entity.type
_entity.pdbx_description
1 polymer ?
#
loop_
_entity_poly.entity_id
_entity_poly.type
_entity_poly.pdbx_seq_one_letter_code
_entity_poly.pdbx_strand_id
1 'polypeptide(L)'
;NYNEFTIPVPKDKLKEQGSRCMDCGIPFCHSGCPLGNLIPDFNDMVHQEEWQSALEILQSTNNFPEFTGRLCPAPCEKSCVLGIIKDPVSIENIEKSIVERGFAEGWIKPQAPKTRTGKTVAVIGSGPAGLAAAQQLNRAGHTVTVFERDNAIGGLLRYGIPNFKLEKGIIDRRVAILEAEGITFKTNVNVGVNFSVEELNQFDSIVLCGGATERRSLPTKGIESKGVVQAMDFLTQQTKVLYGESIPDQVKATGKDVIVIGGGDTGSDCIGTSNRHGAKSVTNFEILPKPPVGRSESTPWPFWP
;
A
#
# COMPACT_ATOMS: atom_id res chain seq x y z
N ASN A 1 1.61 -13.33 17.11
CA ASN A 1 2.14 -13.48 15.77
C ASN A 1 1.90 -12.24 14.93
N TYR A 2 2.96 -11.72 14.30
CA TYR A 2 2.94 -10.54 13.44
C TYR A 2 3.23 -10.85 11.97
N ASN A 3 3.26 -12.13 11.59
CA ASN A 3 3.41 -12.54 10.20
C ASN A 3 2.17 -12.17 9.38
N GLU A 4 2.33 -12.00 8.09
CA GLU A 4 1.21 -11.76 7.16
C GLU A 4 0.15 -12.86 7.34
N PHE A 5 -1.10 -12.46 7.49
CA PHE A 5 -2.18 -13.40 7.77
C PHE A 5 -2.87 -13.93 6.51
N THR A 6 -2.60 -13.32 5.34
CA THR A 6 -3.20 -13.76 4.09
C THR A 6 -2.50 -15.03 3.58
N ILE A 7 -3.30 -16.04 3.24
CA ILE A 7 -2.83 -17.30 2.69
C ILE A 7 -2.84 -17.22 1.16
N PRO A 8 -1.78 -17.67 0.47
CA PRO A 8 -1.77 -17.71 -0.99
C PRO A 8 -2.92 -18.55 -1.55
N VAL A 9 -3.58 -18.03 -2.58
CA VAL A 9 -4.67 -18.76 -3.26
C VAL A 9 -4.05 -19.86 -4.15
N PRO A 10 -4.55 -21.10 -4.11
CA PRO A 10 -4.08 -22.19 -4.97
C PRO A 10 -4.21 -21.85 -6.46
N LYS A 11 -3.28 -22.35 -7.27
CA LYS A 11 -3.19 -22.04 -8.72
C LYS A 11 -4.46 -22.40 -9.50
N ASP A 12 -5.05 -23.57 -9.20
CA ASP A 12 -6.31 -24.01 -9.80
C ASP A 12 -7.47 -23.07 -9.47
N LYS A 13 -7.53 -22.58 -8.26
CA LYS A 13 -8.51 -21.59 -7.85
C LYS A 13 -8.31 -20.23 -8.52
N LEU A 14 -7.08 -19.80 -8.74
CA LEU A 14 -6.80 -18.58 -9.50
C LEU A 14 -7.23 -18.72 -10.96
N LYS A 15 -6.96 -19.87 -11.58
CA LYS A 15 -7.42 -20.19 -12.94
C LYS A 15 -8.96 -20.18 -13.01
N GLU A 16 -9.63 -20.76 -12.03
CA GLU A 16 -11.09 -20.72 -11.89
C GLU A 16 -11.59 -19.27 -11.77
N GLN A 17 -10.94 -18.44 -10.94
CA GLN A 17 -11.31 -17.04 -10.80
C GLN A 17 -11.12 -16.26 -12.11
N GLY A 18 -10.01 -16.47 -12.82
CA GLY A 18 -9.76 -15.87 -14.14
C GLY A 18 -10.86 -16.23 -15.15
N SER A 19 -11.28 -17.51 -15.20
CA SER A 19 -12.34 -18.00 -16.10
C SER A 19 -13.73 -17.39 -15.82
N ARG A 20 -13.95 -16.83 -14.65
CA ARG A 20 -15.21 -16.15 -14.30
C ARG A 20 -15.31 -14.75 -14.88
N CYS A 21 -14.20 -14.20 -15.38
CA CYS A 21 -14.19 -12.91 -16.05
C CYS A 21 -15.00 -13.01 -17.35
N MET A 22 -15.97 -12.12 -17.53
CA MET A 22 -16.86 -12.14 -18.69
C MET A 22 -16.33 -11.32 -19.87
N ASP A 23 -15.12 -10.78 -19.79
CA ASP A 23 -14.51 -9.92 -20.79
C ASP A 23 -15.49 -8.85 -21.30
N CYS A 24 -16.00 -8.04 -20.38
CA CYS A 24 -17.04 -7.07 -20.69
C CYS A 24 -16.53 -6.01 -21.68
N GLY A 25 -17.26 -5.77 -22.79
CA GLY A 25 -16.93 -4.73 -23.75
C GLY A 25 -16.89 -3.31 -23.16
N ILE A 26 -17.57 -3.09 -22.02
CA ILE A 26 -17.41 -1.91 -21.15
C ILE A 26 -16.98 -2.43 -19.77
N PRO A 27 -15.67 -2.50 -19.52
CA PRO A 27 -15.15 -3.08 -18.27
C PRO A 27 -15.25 -2.09 -17.10
N PHE A 28 -16.35 -2.11 -16.38
CA PHE A 28 -16.55 -1.25 -15.20
C PHE A 28 -15.47 -1.42 -14.13
N CYS A 29 -14.83 -2.59 -14.07
CA CYS A 29 -13.69 -2.82 -13.20
C CYS A 29 -12.50 -1.89 -13.50
N HIS A 30 -12.25 -1.52 -14.78
CA HIS A 30 -11.24 -0.50 -15.13
C HIS A 30 -11.61 0.85 -14.52
N SER A 31 -12.86 1.28 -14.70
CA SER A 31 -13.34 2.56 -14.15
C SER A 31 -13.37 2.56 -12.63
N GLY A 32 -13.58 1.40 -12.02
CA GLY A 32 -13.51 1.21 -10.57
C GLY A 32 -12.08 1.19 -10.02
N CYS A 33 -11.08 0.95 -10.86
CA CYS A 33 -9.69 0.96 -10.47
C CYS A 33 -9.07 2.36 -10.66
N PRO A 34 -8.57 3.04 -9.61
CA PRO A 34 -7.93 4.34 -9.76
C PRO A 34 -6.69 4.34 -10.65
N LEU A 35 -6.03 3.20 -10.82
CA LEU A 35 -4.88 3.04 -11.73
C LEU A 35 -5.30 2.71 -13.17
N GLY A 36 -6.57 2.37 -13.40
CA GLY A 36 -7.04 1.95 -14.73
C GLY A 36 -6.42 0.62 -15.18
N ASN A 37 -6.20 -0.33 -14.26
CA ASN A 37 -5.64 -1.64 -14.58
C ASN A 37 -6.45 -2.35 -15.67
N LEU A 38 -5.76 -2.99 -16.63
CA LEU A 38 -6.34 -3.78 -17.70
C LEU A 38 -6.79 -5.16 -17.19
N ILE A 39 -7.88 -5.14 -16.43
CA ILE A 39 -8.29 -6.26 -15.57
C ILE A 39 -8.78 -7.48 -16.38
N PRO A 40 -9.67 -7.36 -17.38
CA PRO A 40 -10.05 -8.50 -18.21
C PRO A 40 -8.85 -9.18 -18.86
N ASP A 41 -7.91 -8.39 -19.38
CA ASP A 41 -6.74 -8.89 -20.11
C ASP A 41 -5.85 -9.75 -19.21
N PHE A 42 -5.47 -9.27 -18.01
CA PHE A 42 -4.66 -10.11 -17.13
C PHE A 42 -5.44 -11.29 -16.53
N ASN A 43 -6.76 -11.18 -16.34
CA ASN A 43 -7.58 -12.31 -15.89
C ASN A 43 -7.60 -13.42 -16.94
N ASP A 44 -7.72 -13.07 -18.23
CA ASP A 44 -7.66 -14.03 -19.33
C ASP A 44 -6.30 -14.72 -19.40
N MET A 45 -5.21 -13.97 -19.30
CA MET A 45 -3.87 -14.55 -19.27
C MET A 45 -3.67 -15.53 -18.09
N VAL A 46 -4.21 -15.21 -16.91
CA VAL A 46 -4.18 -16.12 -15.76
C VAL A 46 -5.02 -17.37 -16.02
N HIS A 47 -6.18 -17.24 -16.66
CA HIS A 47 -6.98 -18.38 -17.06
C HIS A 47 -6.25 -19.29 -18.05
N GLN A 48 -5.54 -18.71 -19.02
CA GLN A 48 -4.72 -19.42 -20.00
C GLN A 48 -3.39 -19.94 -19.44
N GLU A 49 -3.07 -19.62 -18.19
CA GLU A 49 -1.80 -19.93 -17.50
C GLU A 49 -0.58 -19.18 -18.07
N GLU A 50 -0.80 -18.12 -18.85
CA GLU A 50 0.21 -17.23 -19.44
C GLU A 50 0.63 -16.15 -18.43
N TRP A 51 1.25 -16.58 -17.32
CA TRP A 51 1.53 -15.74 -16.17
C TRP A 51 2.50 -14.60 -16.41
N GLN A 52 3.47 -14.79 -17.33
CA GLN A 52 4.41 -13.74 -17.66
C GLN A 52 3.70 -12.63 -18.45
N SER A 53 2.85 -12.99 -19.40
CA SER A 53 2.01 -12.04 -20.13
C SER A 53 1.06 -11.29 -19.20
N ALA A 54 0.46 -11.99 -18.23
CA ALA A 54 -0.36 -11.37 -17.18
C ALA A 54 0.42 -10.32 -16.38
N LEU A 55 1.69 -10.63 -16.03
CA LEU A 55 2.55 -9.68 -15.30
C LEU A 55 2.89 -8.46 -16.15
N GLU A 56 3.21 -8.62 -17.44
CA GLU A 56 3.51 -7.53 -18.36
C GLU A 56 2.31 -6.58 -18.49
N ILE A 57 1.12 -7.12 -18.66
CA ILE A 57 -0.14 -6.36 -18.70
C ILE A 57 -0.35 -5.61 -17.40
N LEU A 58 -0.25 -6.28 -16.27
CA LEU A 58 -0.45 -5.67 -14.94
C LEU A 58 0.55 -4.54 -14.68
N GLN A 59 1.83 -4.74 -14.98
CA GLN A 59 2.87 -3.74 -14.78
C GLN A 59 2.81 -2.56 -15.77
N SER A 60 2.02 -2.65 -16.83
CA SER A 60 1.83 -1.52 -17.76
C SER A 60 1.09 -0.35 -17.11
N THR A 61 0.28 -0.60 -16.09
CA THR A 61 -0.52 0.40 -15.38
C THR A 61 -0.18 0.50 -13.90
N ASN A 62 0.36 -0.56 -13.28
CA ASN A 62 0.63 -0.63 -11.85
C ASN A 62 2.12 -0.84 -11.57
N ASN A 63 2.76 0.13 -10.92
CA ASN A 63 4.18 0.05 -10.55
C ASN A 63 4.45 -1.02 -9.48
N PHE A 64 3.52 -1.20 -8.53
CA PHE A 64 3.74 -1.99 -7.32
C PHE A 64 2.56 -2.89 -6.98
N PRO A 65 2.27 -3.90 -7.81
CA PRO A 65 1.14 -4.81 -7.56
C PRO A 65 1.26 -5.60 -6.26
N GLU A 66 2.48 -5.77 -5.73
CA GLU A 66 2.71 -6.42 -4.45
C GLU A 66 2.16 -5.63 -3.26
N PHE A 67 2.04 -4.29 -3.38
CA PHE A 67 1.44 -3.44 -2.35
C PHE A 67 -0.07 -3.35 -2.53
N THR A 68 -0.54 -3.06 -3.74
CA THR A 68 -1.97 -2.96 -4.03
C THR A 68 -2.68 -4.28 -3.85
N GLY A 69 -2.12 -5.40 -4.29
CA GLY A 69 -2.68 -6.74 -4.11
C GLY A 69 -2.74 -7.23 -2.64
N ARG A 70 -2.28 -6.43 -1.69
CA ARG A 70 -2.38 -6.70 -0.24
C ARG A 70 -3.18 -5.67 0.54
N LEU A 71 -3.26 -4.45 0.05
CA LEU A 71 -3.72 -3.30 0.83
C LEU A 71 -4.87 -2.55 0.18
N CYS A 72 -5.11 -2.76 -1.11
CA CYS A 72 -6.17 -2.10 -1.83
C CYS A 72 -7.54 -2.63 -1.35
N PRO A 73 -8.53 -1.75 -1.10
CA PRO A 73 -9.88 -2.20 -0.77
C PRO A 73 -10.62 -2.83 -1.96
N ALA A 74 -9.96 -2.99 -3.10
CA ALA A 74 -10.46 -3.59 -4.33
C ALA A 74 -11.77 -2.97 -4.86
N PRO A 75 -11.82 -1.66 -5.15
CA PRO A 75 -13.01 -1.04 -5.71
C PRO A 75 -13.37 -1.62 -7.09
N CYS A 76 -12.41 -2.16 -7.81
CA CYS A 76 -12.63 -2.91 -9.05
C CYS A 76 -13.54 -4.13 -8.88
N GLU A 77 -13.42 -4.87 -7.78
CA GLU A 77 -14.32 -5.99 -7.46
C GLU A 77 -15.75 -5.51 -7.20
N LYS A 78 -15.89 -4.37 -6.53
CA LYS A 78 -17.20 -3.75 -6.28
C LYS A 78 -17.87 -3.24 -7.56
N SER A 79 -17.09 -2.91 -8.57
CA SER A 79 -17.56 -2.47 -9.90
C SER A 79 -17.67 -3.63 -10.91
N CYS A 80 -17.26 -4.84 -10.55
CA CYS A 80 -17.35 -6.00 -11.42
C CYS A 80 -18.81 -6.29 -11.80
N VAL A 81 -19.08 -6.42 -13.11
CA VAL A 81 -20.43 -6.69 -13.62
C VAL A 81 -20.98 -8.01 -13.07
N LEU A 82 -20.13 -9.02 -12.92
CA LEU A 82 -20.50 -10.30 -12.32
C LEU A 82 -21.06 -10.12 -10.89
N GLY A 83 -20.57 -9.11 -10.16
CA GLY A 83 -21.01 -8.76 -8.80
C GLY A 83 -22.47 -8.32 -8.68
N ILE A 84 -23.19 -8.11 -9.81
CA ILE A 84 -24.63 -7.80 -9.82
C ILE A 84 -25.45 -9.05 -9.49
N ILE A 85 -25.00 -10.24 -9.95
CA ILE A 85 -25.76 -11.49 -9.87
C ILE A 85 -25.08 -12.60 -9.06
N LYS A 86 -23.76 -12.49 -8.86
CA LYS A 86 -22.92 -13.47 -8.12
C LYS A 86 -21.81 -12.72 -7.39
N ASP A 87 -20.96 -13.45 -6.66
CA ASP A 87 -19.72 -12.87 -6.14
C ASP A 87 -18.84 -12.39 -7.30
N PRO A 88 -18.22 -11.20 -7.19
CA PRO A 88 -17.32 -10.68 -8.21
C PRO A 88 -16.11 -11.60 -8.44
N VAL A 89 -15.39 -11.39 -9.52
CA VAL A 89 -14.05 -11.99 -9.69
C VAL A 89 -13.14 -11.49 -8.59
N SER A 90 -12.32 -12.37 -8.03
CA SER A 90 -11.35 -12.04 -6.97
C SER A 90 -10.11 -11.38 -7.58
N ILE A 91 -10.28 -10.15 -8.06
CA ILE A 91 -9.31 -9.41 -8.87
C ILE A 91 -8.04 -9.13 -8.08
N GLU A 92 -8.18 -8.67 -6.84
CA GLU A 92 -7.04 -8.34 -5.97
C GLU A 92 -6.15 -9.56 -5.70
N ASN A 93 -6.75 -10.73 -5.45
CA ASN A 93 -6.01 -11.97 -5.26
C ASN A 93 -5.29 -12.44 -6.53
N ILE A 94 -5.89 -12.22 -7.70
CA ILE A 94 -5.25 -12.49 -9.00
C ILE A 94 -4.05 -11.57 -9.17
N GLU A 95 -4.22 -10.25 -8.96
CA GLU A 95 -3.15 -9.25 -9.02
C GLU A 95 -1.97 -9.60 -8.10
N LYS A 96 -2.25 -9.89 -6.81
CA LYS A 96 -1.25 -10.35 -5.85
C LYS A 96 -0.51 -11.59 -6.35
N SER A 97 -1.23 -12.56 -6.87
CA SER A 97 -0.66 -13.84 -7.29
C SER A 97 0.22 -13.71 -8.54
N ILE A 98 -0.15 -12.83 -9.48
CA ILE A 98 0.66 -12.51 -10.65
C ILE A 98 2.02 -11.96 -10.21
N VAL A 99 2.04 -10.94 -9.38
CA VAL A 99 3.28 -10.28 -8.97
C VAL A 99 4.15 -11.18 -8.08
N GLU A 100 3.56 -11.94 -7.15
CA GLU A 100 4.32 -12.87 -6.31
C GLU A 100 5.00 -13.95 -7.15
N ARG A 101 4.29 -14.49 -8.15
CA ARG A 101 4.88 -15.41 -9.10
C ARG A 101 6.00 -14.77 -9.91
N GLY A 102 5.80 -13.53 -10.37
CA GLY A 102 6.83 -12.77 -11.09
C GLY A 102 8.14 -12.62 -10.31
N PHE A 103 8.04 -12.42 -8.99
CA PHE A 103 9.22 -12.41 -8.10
C PHE A 103 9.81 -13.82 -7.92
N ALA A 104 8.98 -14.82 -7.68
CA ALA A 104 9.43 -16.20 -7.45
C ALA A 104 10.16 -16.79 -8.67
N GLU A 105 9.64 -16.55 -9.87
CA GLU A 105 10.23 -17.01 -11.14
C GLU A 105 11.35 -16.10 -11.66
N GLY A 106 11.66 -15.00 -10.96
CA GLY A 106 12.71 -14.06 -11.36
C GLY A 106 12.41 -13.26 -12.64
N TRP A 107 11.15 -13.08 -13.01
CA TRP A 107 10.75 -12.27 -14.16
C TRP A 107 10.84 -10.78 -13.87
N ILE A 108 10.59 -10.38 -12.62
CA ILE A 108 10.75 -8.99 -12.18
C ILE A 108 12.23 -8.70 -11.99
N LYS A 109 12.77 -7.89 -12.90
CA LYS A 109 14.19 -7.51 -12.93
C LYS A 109 14.32 -5.98 -12.99
N PRO A 110 15.46 -5.42 -12.55
CA PRO A 110 15.75 -4.00 -12.72
C PRO A 110 15.67 -3.57 -14.19
N GLN A 111 14.98 -2.47 -14.45
CA GLN A 111 14.81 -1.91 -15.79
C GLN A 111 15.45 -0.52 -15.84
N ALA A 112 16.79 -0.49 -15.81
CA ALA A 112 17.52 0.76 -15.95
C ALA A 112 17.30 1.38 -17.34
N PRO A 113 17.16 2.71 -17.46
CA PRO A 113 16.99 3.38 -18.74
C PRO A 113 18.24 3.18 -19.63
N LYS A 114 18.02 2.96 -20.91
CA LYS A 114 19.11 2.79 -21.89
C LYS A 114 19.91 4.08 -22.11
N THR A 115 19.28 5.22 -21.97
CA THR A 115 19.87 6.55 -22.14
C THR A 115 19.44 7.48 -21.02
N ARG A 116 20.37 8.37 -20.60
CA ARG A 116 20.08 9.41 -19.61
C ARG A 116 19.82 10.74 -20.29
N THR A 117 18.85 11.50 -19.80
CA THR A 117 18.49 12.82 -20.32
C THR A 117 19.46 13.93 -19.88
N GLY A 118 20.32 13.65 -18.90
CA GLY A 118 21.16 14.63 -18.23
C GLY A 118 20.40 15.49 -17.21
N LYS A 119 19.08 15.26 -17.02
CA LYS A 119 18.27 15.99 -16.05
C LYS A 119 18.22 15.27 -14.72
N THR A 120 18.25 16.05 -13.65
CA THR A 120 18.22 15.58 -12.25
C THR A 120 16.88 15.91 -11.58
N VAL A 121 16.32 14.99 -10.82
CA VAL A 121 15.06 15.17 -10.12
C VAL A 121 15.19 14.78 -8.66
N ALA A 122 14.77 15.68 -7.76
CA ALA A 122 14.60 15.40 -6.35
C ALA A 122 13.15 14.96 -6.07
N VAL A 123 12.97 13.81 -5.44
CA VAL A 123 11.67 13.33 -4.95
C VAL A 123 11.67 13.40 -3.42
N ILE A 124 10.74 14.15 -2.84
CA ILE A 124 10.67 14.37 -1.40
C ILE A 124 9.60 13.46 -0.80
N GLY A 125 10.06 12.44 -0.10
CA GLY A 125 9.23 11.37 0.49
C GLY A 125 9.30 10.07 -0.29
N SER A 126 9.42 8.96 0.44
CA SER A 126 9.56 7.59 -0.09
C SER A 126 8.31 6.73 0.12
N GLY A 127 7.16 7.33 0.37
CA GLY A 127 5.89 6.62 0.37
C GLY A 127 5.53 6.10 -1.04
N PRO A 128 4.41 5.38 -1.21
CA PRO A 128 4.05 4.78 -2.51
C PRO A 128 4.02 5.77 -3.66
N ALA A 129 3.56 7.01 -3.42
CA ALA A 129 3.55 8.07 -4.43
C ALA A 129 4.97 8.46 -4.87
N GLY A 130 5.88 8.66 -3.90
CA GLY A 130 7.27 9.01 -4.17
C GLY A 130 8.02 7.90 -4.89
N LEU A 131 7.82 6.65 -4.48
CA LEU A 131 8.43 5.49 -5.15
C LEU A 131 7.95 5.34 -6.59
N ALA A 132 6.64 5.52 -6.84
CA ALA A 132 6.08 5.43 -8.20
C ALA A 132 6.60 6.57 -9.09
N ALA A 133 6.61 7.80 -8.59
CA ALA A 133 7.16 8.95 -9.31
C ALA A 133 8.65 8.72 -9.62
N ALA A 134 9.44 8.27 -8.63
CA ALA A 134 10.86 7.99 -8.81
C ALA A 134 11.10 6.93 -9.88
N GLN A 135 10.35 5.83 -9.87
CA GLN A 135 10.49 4.77 -10.86
C GLN A 135 10.18 5.27 -12.27
N GLN A 136 9.05 5.95 -12.46
CA GLN A 136 8.65 6.44 -13.79
C GLN A 136 9.63 7.50 -14.33
N LEU A 137 10.06 8.43 -13.50
CA LEU A 137 11.05 9.44 -13.87
C LEU A 137 12.41 8.81 -14.21
N ASN A 138 12.83 7.82 -13.45
CA ASN A 138 14.07 7.10 -13.73
C ASN A 138 13.97 6.31 -15.05
N ARG A 139 12.86 5.62 -15.30
CA ARG A 139 12.60 4.90 -16.57
C ARG A 139 12.56 5.86 -17.77
N ALA A 140 12.07 7.09 -17.58
CA ALA A 140 12.11 8.14 -18.59
C ALA A 140 13.54 8.67 -18.86
N GLY A 141 14.55 8.22 -18.10
CA GLY A 141 15.96 8.56 -18.30
C GLY A 141 16.49 9.66 -17.39
N HIS A 142 15.68 10.18 -16.46
CA HIS A 142 16.17 11.20 -15.51
C HIS A 142 17.03 10.56 -14.40
N THR A 143 17.94 11.33 -13.82
CA THR A 143 18.68 10.93 -12.63
C THR A 143 17.88 11.32 -11.41
N VAL A 144 17.41 10.34 -10.63
CA VAL A 144 16.46 10.55 -9.54
C VAL A 144 17.13 10.31 -8.18
N THR A 145 16.94 11.26 -7.26
CA THR A 145 17.29 11.12 -5.85
C THR A 145 16.02 11.26 -5.01
N VAL A 146 15.75 10.27 -4.18
CA VAL A 146 14.64 10.27 -3.23
C VAL A 146 15.16 10.63 -1.84
N PHE A 147 14.57 11.64 -1.22
CA PHE A 147 14.86 12.07 0.14
C PHE A 147 13.78 11.57 1.10
N GLU A 148 14.19 10.85 2.13
CA GLU A 148 13.30 10.29 3.15
C GLU A 148 13.73 10.76 4.54
N ARG A 149 12.78 11.30 5.31
CA ARG A 149 13.05 11.77 6.68
C ARG A 149 13.29 10.65 7.69
N ASP A 150 12.66 9.50 7.47
CA ASP A 150 12.80 8.34 8.34
C ASP A 150 14.09 7.55 8.00
N ASN A 151 14.45 6.61 8.86
CA ASN A 151 15.67 5.81 8.71
C ASN A 151 15.55 4.70 7.66
N ALA A 152 14.37 4.45 7.13
CA ALA A 152 14.14 3.46 6.06
C ALA A 152 13.05 3.90 5.07
N ILE A 153 13.16 3.38 3.85
CA ILE A 153 12.29 3.70 2.72
C ILE A 153 10.92 3.01 2.86
N GLY A 154 9.85 3.69 2.42
CA GLY A 154 8.52 3.12 2.31
C GLY A 154 7.39 3.96 2.92
N GLY A 155 7.71 5.01 3.68
CA GLY A 155 6.70 5.88 4.30
C GLY A 155 5.67 5.09 5.10
N LEU A 156 4.37 5.33 4.88
CA LEU A 156 3.31 4.62 5.61
C LEU A 156 3.20 3.13 5.28
N LEU A 157 3.67 2.66 4.13
CA LEU A 157 3.78 1.22 3.86
C LEU A 157 4.66 0.53 4.91
N ARG A 158 5.75 1.20 5.31
CA ARG A 158 6.67 0.69 6.33
C ARG A 158 6.19 0.96 7.75
N TYR A 159 5.89 2.22 8.05
CA TYR A 159 5.69 2.66 9.43
C TYR A 159 4.23 2.77 9.85
N GLY A 160 3.28 2.81 8.90
CA GLY A 160 1.85 2.91 9.17
C GLY A 160 1.13 1.56 9.13
N ILE A 161 1.40 0.77 8.11
CA ILE A 161 0.76 -0.53 7.91
C ILE A 161 1.40 -1.58 8.82
N PRO A 162 0.63 -2.32 9.63
CA PRO A 162 1.16 -3.39 10.47
C PRO A 162 1.80 -4.52 9.66
N ASN A 163 2.81 -5.18 10.25
CA ASN A 163 3.53 -6.28 9.58
C ASN A 163 2.62 -7.46 9.20
N PHE A 164 1.58 -7.69 9.98
CA PHE A 164 0.61 -8.77 9.69
C PHE A 164 -0.28 -8.51 8.46
N LYS A 165 -0.30 -7.28 7.91
CA LYS A 165 -0.93 -6.95 6.62
C LYS A 165 0.09 -6.87 5.49
N LEU A 166 1.27 -6.33 5.77
CA LEU A 166 2.37 -6.18 4.81
C LEU A 166 3.70 -6.43 5.49
N GLU A 167 4.31 -7.56 5.24
CA GLU A 167 5.67 -7.85 5.70
C GLU A 167 6.67 -6.93 5.01
N LYS A 168 7.58 -6.33 5.80
CA LYS A 168 8.46 -5.25 5.29
C LYS A 168 9.51 -5.75 4.30
N GLY A 169 9.83 -7.05 4.31
CA GLY A 169 10.65 -7.68 3.27
C GLY A 169 10.08 -7.51 1.85
N ILE A 170 8.75 -7.34 1.73
CA ILE A 170 8.10 -7.03 0.45
C ILE A 170 8.52 -5.64 -0.05
N ILE A 171 8.65 -4.68 0.86
CA ILE A 171 9.14 -3.33 0.53
C ILE A 171 10.63 -3.39 0.19
N ASP A 172 11.42 -4.10 0.99
CA ASP A 172 12.88 -4.17 0.82
C ASP A 172 13.26 -4.78 -0.52
N ARG A 173 12.59 -5.86 -0.96
CA ARG A 173 12.82 -6.45 -2.28
C ARG A 173 12.49 -5.49 -3.43
N ARG A 174 11.46 -4.64 -3.28
CA ARG A 174 11.12 -3.63 -4.29
C ARG A 174 12.15 -2.49 -4.30
N VAL A 175 12.56 -2.02 -3.14
CA VAL A 175 13.60 -0.98 -3.02
C VAL A 175 14.90 -1.44 -3.67
N ALA A 176 15.32 -2.68 -3.45
CA ALA A 176 16.50 -3.25 -4.09
C ALA A 176 16.43 -3.23 -5.65
N ILE A 177 15.24 -3.51 -6.22
CA ILE A 177 15.01 -3.37 -7.67
C ILE A 177 15.19 -1.91 -8.11
N LEU A 178 14.59 -0.96 -7.38
CA LEU A 178 14.66 0.47 -7.71
C LEU A 178 16.09 1.01 -7.61
N GLU A 179 16.85 0.59 -6.61
CA GLU A 179 18.27 0.92 -6.47
C GLU A 179 19.09 0.36 -7.64
N ALA A 180 18.84 -0.89 -8.03
CA ALA A 180 19.50 -1.52 -9.17
C ALA A 180 19.07 -0.87 -10.52
N GLU A 181 17.92 -0.23 -10.61
CA GLU A 181 17.51 0.62 -11.73
C GLU A 181 18.26 1.98 -11.77
N GLY A 182 18.98 2.32 -10.70
CA GLY A 182 19.82 3.54 -10.60
C GLY A 182 19.16 4.70 -9.88
N ILE A 183 18.12 4.46 -9.08
CA ILE A 183 17.53 5.47 -8.18
C ILE A 183 18.40 5.57 -6.92
N THR A 184 18.72 6.78 -6.50
CA THR A 184 19.45 7.04 -5.27
C THR A 184 18.50 7.34 -4.13
N PHE A 185 18.63 6.66 -3.00
CA PHE A 185 17.86 6.92 -1.79
C PHE A 185 18.74 7.56 -0.71
N LYS A 186 18.23 8.62 -0.08
CA LYS A 186 18.84 9.31 1.06
C LYS A 186 17.87 9.32 2.23
N THR A 187 18.11 8.43 3.19
CA THR A 187 17.33 8.35 4.44
C THR A 187 17.86 9.31 5.50
N ASN A 188 17.09 9.54 6.56
CA ASN A 188 17.38 10.50 7.62
C ASN A 188 17.55 11.94 7.11
N VAL A 189 16.93 12.27 5.99
CA VAL A 189 16.96 13.60 5.36
C VAL A 189 15.58 14.21 5.40
N ASN A 190 15.35 15.10 6.35
CA ASN A 190 14.10 15.84 6.51
C ASN A 190 14.26 17.23 5.90
N VAL A 191 13.79 17.40 4.67
CA VAL A 191 13.88 18.64 3.91
C VAL A 191 13.15 19.76 4.66
N GLY A 192 13.81 20.91 4.81
CA GLY A 192 13.33 22.04 5.60
C GLY A 192 13.62 21.95 7.10
N VAL A 193 14.25 20.86 7.57
CA VAL A 193 14.63 20.67 8.98
C VAL A 193 16.13 20.44 9.13
N ASN A 194 16.67 19.33 8.60
CA ASN A 194 18.10 19.01 8.64
C ASN A 194 18.76 19.01 7.26
N PHE A 195 18.01 19.33 6.23
CA PHE A 195 18.45 19.55 4.85
C PHE A 195 17.74 20.80 4.34
N SER A 196 18.52 21.80 3.91
CA SER A 196 17.98 23.09 3.50
C SER A 196 17.18 22.98 2.21
N VAL A 197 16.10 23.76 2.10
CA VAL A 197 15.32 23.84 0.87
C VAL A 197 16.15 24.39 -0.29
N GLU A 198 17.09 25.29 -0.03
CA GLU A 198 18.02 25.87 -1.01
C GLU A 198 18.92 24.81 -1.64
N GLU A 199 19.25 23.75 -0.91
CA GLU A 199 20.04 22.62 -1.45
C GLU A 199 19.31 21.87 -2.56
N LEU A 200 17.97 22.01 -2.64
CA LEU A 200 17.19 21.45 -3.74
C LEU A 200 17.38 22.19 -5.07
N ASN A 201 17.90 23.43 -5.05
CA ASN A 201 18.14 24.22 -6.27
C ASN A 201 19.19 23.59 -7.20
N GLN A 202 19.96 22.60 -6.73
CA GLN A 202 20.88 21.83 -7.56
C GLN A 202 20.17 20.83 -8.50
N PHE A 203 18.89 20.59 -8.30
CA PHE A 203 18.08 19.70 -9.14
C PHE A 203 17.32 20.49 -10.20
N ASP A 204 17.18 19.92 -11.40
CA ASP A 204 16.36 20.53 -12.47
C ASP A 204 14.88 20.57 -12.12
N SER A 205 14.38 19.63 -11.32
CA SER A 205 12.98 19.56 -10.90
C SER A 205 12.82 18.89 -9.53
N ILE A 206 11.74 19.24 -8.83
CA ILE A 206 11.40 18.73 -7.51
C ILE A 206 9.98 18.15 -7.55
N VAL A 207 9.80 16.97 -7.00
CA VAL A 207 8.47 16.32 -6.83
C VAL A 207 8.19 16.17 -5.34
N LEU A 208 7.11 16.79 -4.88
CA LEU A 208 6.71 16.72 -3.47
C LEU A 208 5.75 15.56 -3.24
N CYS A 209 6.21 14.56 -2.50
CA CYS A 209 5.48 13.34 -2.16
C CYS A 209 5.48 13.08 -0.63
N GLY A 210 5.45 14.15 0.17
CA GLY A 210 5.61 14.13 1.63
C GLY A 210 4.48 13.48 2.42
N GLY A 211 3.36 13.14 1.77
CA GLY A 211 2.17 12.57 2.42
C GLY A 211 1.43 13.56 3.32
N ALA A 212 0.36 13.10 3.96
CA ALA A 212 -0.40 13.85 4.95
C ALA A 212 0.07 13.42 6.36
N THR A 213 0.81 14.28 7.04
CA THR A 213 1.44 13.97 8.33
C THR A 213 0.87 14.74 9.50
N GLU A 214 0.02 15.72 9.24
CA GLU A 214 -0.66 16.46 10.28
C GLU A 214 -1.78 15.60 10.90
N ARG A 215 -1.77 15.53 12.23
CA ARG A 215 -2.70 14.70 13.00
C ARG A 215 -4.06 15.35 13.04
N ARG A 216 -5.11 14.58 12.83
CA ARG A 216 -6.47 15.04 13.16
C ARG A 216 -6.64 15.10 14.67
N SER A 217 -7.04 16.25 15.17
CA SER A 217 -7.39 16.40 16.57
C SER A 217 -8.84 15.95 16.82
N LEU A 218 -9.09 15.37 17.99
CA LEU A 218 -10.43 15.11 18.48
C LEU A 218 -10.71 16.15 19.59
N PRO A 219 -11.55 17.15 19.34
CA PRO A 219 -11.82 18.23 20.30
C PRO A 219 -12.74 17.73 21.43
N THR A 220 -12.19 16.93 22.33
CA THR A 220 -12.91 16.38 23.47
C THR A 220 -12.13 16.62 24.76
N LYS A 221 -12.86 16.76 25.87
CA LYS A 221 -12.24 16.89 27.19
C LYS A 221 -11.46 15.62 27.54
N GLY A 222 -10.24 15.78 28.02
CA GLY A 222 -9.39 14.68 28.44
C GLY A 222 -8.52 14.10 27.31
N ILE A 223 -8.48 14.70 26.13
CA ILE A 223 -7.62 14.25 25.03
C ILE A 223 -6.13 14.26 25.40
N GLU A 224 -5.74 15.13 26.34
CA GLU A 224 -4.39 15.27 26.85
C GLU A 224 -4.06 14.28 27.99
N SER A 225 -5.00 13.42 28.37
CA SER A 225 -4.83 12.46 29.48
C SER A 225 -3.76 11.41 29.11
N LYS A 226 -3.03 10.99 30.14
CA LYS A 226 -2.04 9.93 30.01
C LYS A 226 -2.70 8.64 29.50
N GLY A 227 -2.12 8.09 28.41
CA GLY A 227 -2.62 6.87 27.77
C GLY A 227 -3.49 7.14 26.52
N VAL A 228 -3.82 8.41 26.25
CA VAL A 228 -4.37 8.79 24.95
C VAL A 228 -3.22 8.93 23.97
N VAL A 229 -3.26 8.17 22.86
CA VAL A 229 -2.16 8.04 21.91
C VAL A 229 -2.69 8.13 20.49
N GLN A 230 -1.99 8.83 19.64
CA GLN A 230 -2.29 8.86 18.21
C GLN A 230 -1.95 7.52 17.56
N ALA A 231 -2.80 7.08 16.63
CA ALA A 231 -2.65 5.79 15.95
C ALA A 231 -1.26 5.60 15.34
N MET A 232 -0.74 6.63 14.66
CA MET A 232 0.56 6.53 13.99
C MET A 232 1.72 6.39 14.98
N ASP A 233 1.66 7.01 16.16
CA ASP A 233 2.68 6.83 17.21
C ASP A 233 2.67 5.38 17.70
N PHE A 234 1.48 4.81 17.92
CA PHE A 234 1.31 3.44 18.37
C PHE A 234 1.80 2.41 17.33
N LEU A 235 1.39 2.57 16.07
CA LEU A 235 1.71 1.63 15.00
C LEU A 235 3.19 1.70 14.61
N THR A 236 3.74 2.92 14.49
CA THR A 236 5.15 3.13 14.15
C THR A 236 6.08 2.53 15.18
N GLN A 237 5.81 2.71 16.48
CA GLN A 237 6.61 2.13 17.54
C GLN A 237 6.63 0.59 17.45
N GLN A 238 5.48 -0.02 17.22
CA GLN A 238 5.40 -1.47 17.09
C GLN A 238 6.19 -1.98 15.88
N THR A 239 6.11 -1.30 14.76
CA THR A 239 6.91 -1.66 13.58
C THR A 239 8.40 -1.56 13.88
N LYS A 240 8.86 -0.47 14.46
CA LYS A 240 10.28 -0.28 14.83
C LYS A 240 10.78 -1.37 15.76
N VAL A 241 10.00 -1.73 16.78
CA VAL A 241 10.36 -2.83 17.70
C VAL A 241 10.47 -4.18 16.97
N LEU A 242 9.59 -4.47 16.03
CA LEU A 242 9.68 -5.71 15.23
C LEU A 242 10.96 -5.77 14.39
N TYR A 243 11.52 -4.62 14.04
CA TYR A 243 12.79 -4.51 13.29
C TYR A 243 14.01 -4.25 14.17
N GLY A 244 13.88 -4.52 15.47
CA GLY A 244 15.00 -4.56 16.40
C GLY A 244 15.36 -3.23 17.05
N GLU A 245 14.58 -2.17 16.83
CA GLU A 245 14.79 -0.90 17.54
C GLU A 245 14.31 -1.02 18.99
N SER A 246 15.11 -0.52 19.93
CA SER A 246 14.72 -0.40 21.33
C SER A 246 13.96 0.90 21.55
N ILE A 247 12.72 0.79 22.02
CA ILE A 247 11.90 1.95 22.39
C ILE A 247 11.57 1.85 23.88
N PRO A 248 12.32 2.56 24.76
CA PRO A 248 12.19 2.42 26.21
C PRO A 248 10.77 2.62 26.74
N ASP A 249 10.07 3.64 26.22
CA ASP A 249 8.72 4.02 26.63
C ASP A 249 7.65 3.56 25.63
N GLN A 250 7.84 2.39 24.99
CA GLN A 250 6.88 1.87 24.04
C GLN A 250 5.47 1.79 24.64
N VAL A 251 4.51 2.36 23.96
CA VAL A 251 3.09 2.23 24.29
C VAL A 251 2.63 0.79 24.05
N LYS A 252 2.26 0.08 25.10
CA LYS A 252 1.81 -1.32 25.05
C LYS A 252 0.37 -1.45 25.53
N ALA A 253 -0.41 -2.25 24.82
CA ALA A 253 -1.78 -2.60 25.18
C ALA A 253 -1.86 -3.82 26.14
N THR A 254 -0.74 -4.48 26.45
CA THR A 254 -0.69 -5.71 27.24
C THR A 254 -1.43 -5.57 28.57
N GLY A 255 -2.43 -6.43 28.77
CA GLY A 255 -3.25 -6.47 30.01
C GLY A 255 -4.15 -5.26 30.23
N LYS A 256 -4.28 -4.36 29.24
CA LYS A 256 -5.09 -3.15 29.35
C LYS A 256 -6.45 -3.31 28.66
N ASP A 257 -7.44 -2.58 29.17
CA ASP A 257 -8.67 -2.31 28.44
C ASP A 257 -8.40 -1.15 27.48
N VAL A 258 -8.56 -1.38 26.17
CA VAL A 258 -8.21 -0.45 25.10
C VAL A 258 -9.47 0.08 24.44
N ILE A 259 -9.53 1.38 24.22
CA ILE A 259 -10.57 2.03 23.40
C ILE A 259 -9.90 2.55 22.13
N VAL A 260 -10.42 2.16 20.95
CA VAL A 260 -10.04 2.69 19.65
C VAL A 260 -11.14 3.60 19.16
N ILE A 261 -10.81 4.86 18.89
CA ILE A 261 -11.77 5.85 18.37
C ILE A 261 -11.55 6.02 16.88
N GLY A 262 -12.53 5.60 16.10
CA GLY A 262 -12.53 5.59 14.63
C GLY A 262 -12.61 4.18 14.04
N GLY A 263 -13.57 3.96 13.15
CA GLY A 263 -13.89 2.66 12.54
C GLY A 263 -13.21 2.39 11.19
N GLY A 264 -12.34 3.28 10.71
CA GLY A 264 -11.63 3.10 9.44
C GLY A 264 -10.46 2.11 9.54
N ASP A 265 -9.73 1.92 8.41
CA ASP A 265 -8.62 0.97 8.30
C ASP A 265 -7.53 1.18 9.36
N THR A 266 -7.17 2.43 9.66
CA THR A 266 -6.20 2.75 10.72
C THR A 266 -6.70 2.30 12.09
N GLY A 267 -8.00 2.44 12.38
CA GLY A 267 -8.62 1.91 13.60
C GLY A 267 -8.52 0.39 13.66
N SER A 268 -8.81 -0.29 12.55
CA SER A 268 -8.66 -1.75 12.42
C SER A 268 -7.21 -2.20 12.68
N ASP A 269 -6.22 -1.45 12.20
CA ASP A 269 -4.80 -1.71 12.43
C ASP A 269 -4.42 -1.57 13.91
N CYS A 270 -4.97 -0.55 14.58
CA CYS A 270 -4.80 -0.38 16.04
C CYS A 270 -5.45 -1.51 16.82
N ILE A 271 -6.64 -1.97 16.44
CA ILE A 271 -7.31 -3.12 17.05
C ILE A 271 -6.46 -4.38 16.90
N GLY A 272 -6.04 -4.67 15.67
CA GLY A 272 -5.21 -5.84 15.36
C GLY A 272 -3.87 -5.85 16.12
N THR A 273 -3.24 -4.68 16.26
CA THR A 273 -2.00 -4.50 17.01
C THR A 273 -2.23 -4.64 18.52
N SER A 274 -3.31 -4.05 19.05
CA SER A 274 -3.65 -4.15 20.47
C SER A 274 -3.92 -5.58 20.90
N ASN A 275 -4.66 -6.36 20.08
CA ASN A 275 -4.90 -7.78 20.32
C ASN A 275 -3.59 -8.58 20.35
N ARG A 276 -2.66 -8.29 19.43
CA ARG A 276 -1.34 -8.95 19.40
C ARG A 276 -0.43 -8.55 20.56
N HIS A 277 -0.62 -7.38 21.12
CA HIS A 277 0.02 -6.97 22.39
C HIS A 277 -0.53 -7.73 23.61
N GLY A 278 -1.65 -8.47 23.48
CA GLY A 278 -2.32 -9.12 24.59
C GLY A 278 -3.15 -8.14 25.43
N ALA A 279 -3.90 -7.27 24.77
CA ALA A 279 -4.90 -6.45 25.45
C ALA A 279 -5.93 -7.33 26.17
N LYS A 280 -6.42 -6.88 27.32
CA LYS A 280 -7.49 -7.57 28.07
C LYS A 280 -8.84 -7.43 27.37
N SER A 281 -9.11 -6.24 26.83
CA SER A 281 -10.26 -5.96 25.97
C SER A 281 -9.90 -4.89 24.95
N VAL A 282 -10.59 -4.90 23.80
CA VAL A 282 -10.51 -3.82 22.81
C VAL A 282 -11.92 -3.42 22.40
N THR A 283 -12.28 -2.16 22.64
CA THR A 283 -13.57 -1.58 22.25
C THR A 283 -13.35 -0.54 21.16
N ASN A 284 -14.12 -0.61 20.08
CA ASN A 284 -14.05 0.38 19.00
C ASN A 284 -15.28 1.29 19.04
N PHE A 285 -15.05 2.60 18.95
CA PHE A 285 -16.09 3.61 18.80
C PHE A 285 -16.06 4.21 17.40
N GLU A 286 -17.21 4.21 16.73
CA GLU A 286 -17.43 4.81 15.44
C GLU A 286 -18.51 5.87 15.53
N ILE A 287 -18.26 7.04 14.91
CA ILE A 287 -19.21 8.15 14.94
C ILE A 287 -20.35 7.97 13.90
N LEU A 288 -20.05 7.25 12.81
CA LEU A 288 -21.01 6.98 11.77
C LEU A 288 -21.99 5.88 12.20
N PRO A 289 -23.24 5.92 11.75
CA PRO A 289 -24.17 4.83 11.98
C PRO A 289 -23.68 3.54 11.33
N LYS A 290 -24.15 2.40 11.84
CA LYS A 290 -23.84 1.10 11.23
C LYS A 290 -24.24 1.11 9.75
N PRO A 291 -23.29 0.80 8.83
CA PRO A 291 -23.61 0.77 7.41
C PRO A 291 -24.64 -0.30 7.09
N PRO A 292 -25.43 -0.14 6.01
CA PRO A 292 -26.39 -1.14 5.56
C PRO A 292 -25.67 -2.43 5.14
N VAL A 293 -26.36 -3.58 5.20
CA VAL A 293 -25.82 -4.87 4.79
C VAL A 293 -25.60 -4.93 3.26
N GLY A 294 -26.42 -4.19 2.50
CA GLY A 294 -26.32 -4.08 1.05
C GLY A 294 -25.95 -2.67 0.60
N ARG A 295 -25.99 -2.44 -0.70
CA ARG A 295 -25.78 -1.10 -1.27
C ARG A 295 -26.93 -0.18 -0.87
N SER A 296 -26.59 1.08 -0.58
CA SER A 296 -27.58 2.13 -0.38
C SER A 296 -28.05 2.71 -1.72
N GLU A 297 -29.20 3.41 -1.73
CA GLU A 297 -29.65 4.15 -2.90
C GLU A 297 -28.70 5.27 -3.32
N SER A 298 -27.92 5.82 -2.37
CA SER A 298 -26.91 6.83 -2.64
C SER A 298 -25.63 6.28 -3.26
N THR A 299 -25.40 4.97 -3.18
CA THR A 299 -24.23 4.28 -3.74
C THR A 299 -24.62 3.07 -4.57
N PRO A 300 -25.47 3.28 -5.64
CA PRO A 300 -25.85 2.18 -6.52
C PRO A 300 -24.63 1.60 -7.25
N TRP A 301 -24.74 0.36 -7.73
CA TRP A 301 -23.73 -0.17 -8.63
C TRP A 301 -23.57 0.77 -9.86
N PRO A 302 -22.36 1.04 -10.37
CA PRO A 302 -21.06 0.44 -10.05
C PRO A 302 -20.25 1.18 -8.97
N PHE A 303 -20.80 2.17 -8.30
CA PHE A 303 -20.07 2.96 -7.32
C PHE A 303 -19.62 2.15 -6.09
N TRP A 304 -18.64 2.66 -5.38
CA TRP A 304 -18.21 2.09 -4.10
C TRP A 304 -19.36 2.17 -3.08
N PRO A 305 -19.69 1.06 -2.38
CA PRO A 305 -20.77 1.03 -1.39
C PRO A 305 -20.43 1.83 -0.14
#